data_cee5f201e55c66197914606df8f90441
#
_entry.id   cee5f201e55c66197914606df8f90441
#
_cell.length_a   1.000
_cell.length_b   1.000
_cell.length_c   1.000
_cell.angle_alpha   90.00
_cell.angle_beta   90.00
_cell.angle_gamma   90.00
#
_symmetry.space_group_name_H-M   'P 1'
#
loop_
_entity.id
_entity.type
_entity.pdbx_description
1 polymer ?
#
loop_
_entity_poly.entity_id
_entity_poly.type
_entity_poly.pdbx_seq_one_letter_code
_entity_poly.pdbx_strand_id
1 'polypeptide(L)'
;MPSYSAVLSRPGVTRVMGSQLLARFAFGMMSLALILHVEQTFHSYTIAGIALGAETIGAAVSGPLLARQLAKVGPRRLISWLASTSSAALLFVAFFRGDWIWVIIACLVVGLTSPPIQQVARAVYPTLITKNQTSYLFSLDATLQELLWVFGPVLATMISATYSTTASVAFMAVVQVVGTEMFARNPEIAGLKFPPSKRRLGGVLRKPITISAVLINATLVASFGAADVGTVAVLGMQPAGIVIGTLSLGSLIGGFAFGHRAQSKWAMLKFVSITMVGFLMVFANPTDLVWITLSWFVVGLGVAPSFATMASMIAVSFGQADSAEAYGWINTAQLLGYSGGAAIAGIIIDNTFHAAAWYVTGAMGVAAVLSALFTAKFNPELPKREKNA
;
A
#
# COMPACT_ATOMS: atom_id res chain seq x y z
N MET A 1 28.75 0.77 11.20
CA MET A 1 27.51 1.58 11.14
C MET A 1 26.41 0.77 10.48
N PRO A 2 25.15 0.80 10.93
CA PRO A 2 24.08 0.17 10.18
C PRO A 2 23.94 0.89 8.83
N SER A 3 23.92 0.09 7.76
CA SER A 3 23.74 0.55 6.39
C SER A 3 22.73 -0.37 5.70
N TYR A 4 22.20 0.04 4.56
CA TYR A 4 21.32 -0.84 3.79
C TYR A 4 22.01 -2.16 3.41
N SER A 5 23.32 -2.12 3.09
CA SER A 5 24.09 -3.33 2.80
C SER A 5 24.21 -4.24 4.02
N ALA A 6 24.43 -3.68 5.22
CA ALA A 6 24.47 -4.44 6.46
C ALA A 6 23.12 -5.07 6.87
N VAL A 7 22.01 -4.49 6.42
CA VAL A 7 20.67 -5.08 6.59
C VAL A 7 20.45 -6.21 5.59
N LEU A 8 20.80 -5.97 4.32
CA LEU A 8 20.66 -6.97 3.26
C LEU A 8 21.57 -8.18 3.43
N SER A 9 22.72 -8.02 4.12
CA SER A 9 23.63 -9.14 4.40
C SER A 9 23.13 -10.05 5.54
N ARG A 10 22.08 -9.66 6.28
CA ARG A 10 21.50 -10.51 7.32
C ARG A 10 20.84 -11.76 6.72
N PRO A 11 21.06 -12.95 7.32
CA PRO A 11 20.43 -14.18 6.85
C PRO A 11 18.89 -14.03 6.74
N GLY A 12 18.34 -14.45 5.62
CA GLY A 12 16.88 -14.44 5.38
C GLY A 12 16.29 -13.11 4.91
N VAL A 13 16.93 -11.95 5.16
CA VAL A 13 16.38 -10.64 4.80
C VAL A 13 16.14 -10.51 3.30
N THR A 14 17.16 -10.77 2.47
CA THR A 14 17.03 -10.67 1.00
C THR A 14 16.02 -11.65 0.43
N ARG A 15 15.95 -12.87 0.99
CA ARG A 15 15.01 -13.91 0.58
C ARG A 15 13.57 -13.52 0.91
N VAL A 16 13.31 -13.08 2.14
CA VAL A 16 11.99 -12.64 2.56
C VAL A 16 11.58 -11.38 1.81
N MET A 17 12.49 -10.41 1.64
CA MET A 17 12.23 -9.17 0.91
C MET A 17 11.93 -9.43 -0.57
N GLY A 18 12.75 -10.20 -1.27
CA GLY A 18 12.55 -10.50 -2.69
C GLY A 18 11.26 -11.27 -2.94
N SER A 19 11.01 -12.32 -2.16
CA SER A 19 9.80 -13.14 -2.34
C SER A 19 8.51 -12.38 -1.98
N GLN A 20 8.51 -11.52 -0.95
CA GLN A 20 7.35 -10.72 -0.62
C GLN A 20 7.06 -9.64 -1.69
N LEU A 21 8.09 -9.06 -2.28
CA LEU A 21 7.91 -8.12 -3.40
C LEU A 21 7.31 -8.83 -4.61
N LEU A 22 7.81 -10.02 -4.97
CA LEU A 22 7.23 -10.81 -6.05
C LEU A 22 5.79 -11.20 -5.75
N ALA A 23 5.49 -11.66 -4.54
CA ALA A 23 4.13 -12.01 -4.11
C ALA A 23 3.15 -10.83 -4.21
N ARG A 24 3.64 -9.62 -3.97
CA ARG A 24 2.85 -8.37 -4.01
C ARG A 24 2.81 -7.72 -5.39
N PHE A 25 3.60 -8.22 -6.34
CA PHE A 25 3.65 -7.62 -7.67
C PHE A 25 2.29 -7.64 -8.37
N ALA A 26 1.51 -8.70 -8.17
CA ALA A 26 0.14 -8.81 -8.66
C ALA A 26 -0.77 -7.65 -8.19
N PHE A 27 -0.57 -7.13 -6.97
CA PHE A 27 -1.30 -5.97 -6.47
C PHE A 27 -1.04 -4.70 -7.29
N GLY A 28 0.21 -4.49 -7.72
CA GLY A 28 0.56 -3.37 -8.57
C GLY A 28 -0.13 -3.42 -9.94
N MET A 29 -0.45 -4.61 -10.44
CA MET A 29 -1.14 -4.82 -11.72
C MET A 29 -2.68 -4.74 -11.57
N MET A 30 -3.23 -5.02 -10.37
CA MET A 30 -4.62 -5.36 -10.11
C MET A 30 -5.62 -4.40 -10.72
N SER A 31 -5.49 -3.10 -10.42
CA SER A 31 -6.47 -2.10 -10.85
C SER A 31 -6.57 -2.00 -12.36
N LEU A 32 -5.44 -1.84 -13.06
CA LEU A 32 -5.45 -1.69 -14.51
C LEU A 32 -5.79 -2.99 -15.24
N ALA A 33 -5.25 -4.13 -14.80
CA ALA A 33 -5.55 -5.41 -15.41
C ALA A 33 -7.05 -5.74 -15.32
N LEU A 34 -7.68 -5.52 -14.16
CA LEU A 34 -9.12 -5.75 -13.98
C LEU A 34 -9.96 -4.77 -14.78
N ILE A 35 -9.66 -3.46 -14.73
CA ILE A 35 -10.44 -2.45 -15.46
C ILE A 35 -10.40 -2.73 -16.95
N LEU A 36 -9.21 -2.91 -17.53
CA LEU A 36 -9.06 -3.15 -18.98
C LEU A 36 -9.76 -4.44 -19.41
N HIS A 37 -9.64 -5.52 -18.61
CA HIS A 37 -10.24 -6.80 -18.96
C HIS A 37 -11.77 -6.79 -18.87
N VAL A 38 -12.30 -6.25 -17.78
CA VAL A 38 -13.76 -6.20 -17.58
C VAL A 38 -14.42 -5.22 -18.56
N GLU A 39 -13.79 -4.07 -18.82
CA GLU A 39 -14.27 -3.12 -19.83
C GLU A 39 -14.28 -3.77 -21.22
N GLN A 40 -13.21 -4.41 -21.64
CA GLN A 40 -13.14 -5.08 -22.94
C GLN A 40 -14.14 -6.24 -23.06
N THR A 41 -14.44 -6.93 -21.96
CA THR A 41 -15.35 -8.09 -21.96
C THR A 41 -16.81 -7.68 -21.99
N PHE A 42 -17.20 -6.63 -21.27
CA PHE A 42 -18.59 -6.21 -21.09
C PHE A 42 -18.90 -4.84 -21.71
N HIS A 43 -17.92 -4.19 -22.35
CA HIS A 43 -18.04 -2.86 -22.97
C HIS A 43 -18.62 -1.81 -22.01
N SER A 44 -18.21 -1.85 -20.73
CA SER A 44 -18.74 -0.98 -19.68
C SER A 44 -17.69 -0.64 -18.61
N TYR A 45 -17.30 0.61 -18.54
CA TYR A 45 -16.46 1.13 -17.45
C TYR A 45 -17.19 1.12 -16.10
N THR A 46 -18.52 1.21 -16.11
CA THR A 46 -19.31 1.11 -14.87
C THR A 46 -19.16 -0.28 -14.25
N ILE A 47 -19.30 -1.35 -15.04
CA ILE A 47 -19.11 -2.73 -14.57
C ILE A 47 -17.64 -2.93 -14.10
N ALA A 48 -16.69 -2.41 -14.85
CA ALA A 48 -15.26 -2.48 -14.47
C ALA A 48 -14.99 -1.77 -13.13
N GLY A 49 -15.57 -0.60 -12.92
CA GLY A 49 -15.48 0.13 -11.66
C GLY A 49 -16.12 -0.62 -10.48
N ILE A 50 -17.29 -1.22 -10.68
CA ILE A 50 -17.97 -2.03 -9.65
C ILE A 50 -17.14 -3.29 -9.32
N ALA A 51 -16.56 -3.95 -10.33
CA ALA A 51 -15.70 -5.12 -10.13
C ALA A 51 -14.46 -4.79 -9.30
N LEU A 52 -13.76 -3.69 -9.63
CA LEU A 52 -12.62 -3.20 -8.84
C LEU A 52 -13.05 -2.76 -7.43
N GLY A 53 -14.21 -2.11 -7.30
CA GLY A 53 -14.79 -1.73 -6.01
C GLY A 53 -15.09 -2.94 -5.13
N ALA A 54 -15.62 -4.02 -5.69
CA ALA A 54 -15.90 -5.28 -4.99
C ALA A 54 -14.60 -5.93 -4.48
N GLU A 55 -13.54 -5.98 -5.32
CA GLU A 55 -12.21 -6.44 -4.91
C GLU A 55 -11.67 -5.62 -3.75
N THR A 56 -11.69 -4.30 -3.86
CA THR A 56 -11.17 -3.37 -2.84
C THR A 56 -11.92 -3.50 -1.51
N ILE A 57 -13.25 -3.61 -1.54
CA ILE A 57 -14.07 -3.85 -0.34
C ILE A 57 -13.71 -5.19 0.29
N GLY A 58 -13.59 -6.25 -0.52
CA GLY A 58 -13.16 -7.56 -0.05
C GLY A 58 -11.81 -7.51 0.66
N ALA A 59 -10.82 -6.86 0.07
CA ALA A 59 -9.48 -6.68 0.61
C ALA A 59 -9.47 -5.84 1.91
N ALA A 60 -10.28 -4.79 1.97
CA ALA A 60 -10.40 -3.95 3.15
C ALA A 60 -10.98 -4.70 4.36
N VAL A 61 -11.97 -5.56 4.13
CA VAL A 61 -12.60 -6.37 5.18
C VAL A 61 -11.70 -7.52 5.62
N SER A 62 -11.03 -8.19 4.67
CA SER A 62 -10.25 -9.39 4.94
C SER A 62 -8.97 -9.13 5.74
N GLY A 63 -8.32 -7.99 5.56
CA GLY A 63 -7.01 -7.71 6.12
C GLY A 63 -6.87 -8.00 7.63
N PRO A 64 -7.66 -7.37 8.52
CA PRO A 64 -7.58 -7.62 9.96
C PRO A 64 -8.03 -9.04 10.36
N LEU A 65 -9.00 -9.62 9.62
CA LEU A 65 -9.54 -10.96 9.91
C LEU A 65 -8.51 -12.04 9.59
N LEU A 66 -7.87 -11.96 8.43
CA LEU A 66 -6.86 -12.92 7.99
C LEU A 66 -5.59 -12.86 8.84
N ALA A 67 -5.18 -11.67 9.28
CA ALA A 67 -4.07 -11.51 10.20
C ALA A 67 -4.25 -12.34 11.50
N ARG A 68 -5.47 -12.47 11.99
CA ARG A 68 -5.78 -13.31 13.17
C ARG A 68 -5.81 -14.80 12.89
N GLN A 69 -6.14 -15.20 11.68
CA GLN A 69 -6.14 -16.63 11.31
C GLN A 69 -4.71 -17.19 11.24
N LEU A 70 -3.69 -16.34 11.10
CA LEU A 70 -2.28 -16.75 11.10
C LEU A 70 -1.89 -17.58 12.33
N ALA A 71 -2.41 -17.22 13.51
CA ALA A 71 -2.11 -17.94 14.75
C ALA A 71 -2.80 -19.32 14.83
N LYS A 72 -3.95 -19.48 14.16
CA LYS A 72 -4.75 -20.72 14.22
C LYS A 72 -4.31 -21.75 13.17
N VAL A 73 -4.09 -21.28 11.95
CA VAL A 73 -3.84 -22.14 10.78
C VAL A 73 -2.34 -22.26 10.49
N GLY A 74 -1.56 -21.27 10.93
CA GLY A 74 -0.15 -21.08 10.59
C GLY A 74 0.02 -20.31 9.29
N PRO A 75 1.11 -19.50 9.19
CA PRO A 75 1.28 -18.57 8.07
C PRO A 75 1.39 -19.28 6.73
N ARG A 76 2.18 -20.34 6.63
CA ARG A 76 2.38 -21.07 5.38
C ARG A 76 1.06 -21.59 4.79
N ARG A 77 0.28 -22.36 5.58
CA ARG A 77 -0.96 -22.96 5.09
C ARG A 77 -1.99 -21.91 4.71
N LEU A 78 -2.18 -20.90 5.58
CA LEU A 78 -3.15 -19.84 5.34
C LEU A 78 -2.81 -19.06 4.07
N ILE A 79 -1.57 -18.60 3.93
CA ILE A 79 -1.12 -17.78 2.80
C ILE A 79 -1.23 -18.57 1.48
N SER A 80 -0.78 -19.84 1.45
CA SER A 80 -0.90 -20.69 0.26
C SER A 80 -2.35 -20.93 -0.14
N TRP A 81 -3.23 -21.19 0.82
CA TRP A 81 -4.63 -21.43 0.55
C TRP A 81 -5.33 -20.19 0.00
N LEU A 82 -5.09 -19.04 0.62
CA LEU A 82 -5.64 -17.76 0.17
C LEU A 82 -5.14 -17.39 -1.25
N ALA A 83 -3.85 -17.57 -1.52
CA ALA A 83 -3.29 -17.30 -2.84
C ALA A 83 -3.90 -18.20 -3.92
N SER A 84 -4.05 -19.50 -3.62
CA SER A 84 -4.64 -20.44 -4.57
C SER A 84 -6.11 -20.07 -4.86
N THR A 85 -6.89 -19.73 -3.84
CA THR A 85 -8.30 -19.34 -4.00
C THR A 85 -8.42 -18.02 -4.76
N SER A 86 -7.64 -17.00 -4.40
CA SER A 86 -7.62 -15.71 -5.08
C SER A 86 -7.17 -15.84 -6.53
N SER A 87 -6.10 -16.62 -6.80
CA SER A 87 -5.63 -16.84 -8.17
C SER A 87 -6.63 -17.65 -9.01
N ALA A 88 -7.33 -18.62 -8.42
CA ALA A 88 -8.40 -19.34 -9.11
C ALA A 88 -9.57 -18.40 -9.47
N ALA A 89 -9.94 -17.50 -8.56
CA ALA A 89 -10.96 -16.48 -8.85
C ALA A 89 -10.51 -15.50 -9.93
N LEU A 90 -9.21 -15.08 -9.95
CA LEU A 90 -8.65 -14.28 -11.04
C LEU A 90 -8.67 -15.01 -12.38
N LEU A 91 -8.34 -16.31 -12.42
CA LEU A 91 -8.45 -17.11 -13.64
C LEU A 91 -9.90 -17.25 -14.08
N PHE A 92 -10.84 -17.39 -13.14
CA PHE A 92 -12.26 -17.35 -13.47
C PHE A 92 -12.62 -16.00 -14.13
N VAL A 93 -12.24 -14.87 -13.55
CA VAL A 93 -12.44 -13.54 -14.17
C VAL A 93 -11.85 -13.49 -15.57
N ALA A 94 -10.63 -14.01 -15.76
CA ALA A 94 -9.92 -13.98 -17.05
C ALA A 94 -10.66 -14.73 -18.18
N PHE A 95 -11.25 -15.88 -17.88
CA PHE A 95 -11.80 -16.78 -18.89
C PHE A 95 -13.33 -16.83 -18.94
N PHE A 96 -14.04 -16.35 -17.92
CA PHE A 96 -15.48 -16.35 -17.88
C PHE A 96 -16.07 -15.30 -18.84
N ARG A 97 -17.12 -15.72 -19.60
CA ARG A 97 -17.79 -14.87 -20.62
C ARG A 97 -19.30 -14.85 -20.46
N GLY A 98 -19.80 -15.20 -19.28
CA GLY A 98 -21.23 -15.15 -18.95
C GLY A 98 -21.66 -13.82 -18.35
N ASP A 99 -22.64 -13.86 -17.45
CA ASP A 99 -23.19 -12.66 -16.80
C ASP A 99 -22.12 -11.95 -15.92
N TRP A 100 -22.06 -10.64 -16.02
CA TRP A 100 -21.12 -9.76 -15.31
C TRP A 100 -21.23 -9.87 -13.78
N ILE A 101 -22.40 -10.26 -13.25
CA ILE A 101 -22.62 -10.43 -11.81
C ILE A 101 -21.62 -11.46 -11.22
N TRP A 102 -21.36 -12.56 -11.95
CA TRP A 102 -20.40 -13.58 -11.51
C TRP A 102 -18.97 -13.08 -11.49
N VAL A 103 -18.62 -12.16 -12.40
CA VAL A 103 -17.30 -11.50 -12.40
C VAL A 103 -17.15 -10.60 -11.19
N ILE A 104 -18.18 -9.84 -10.82
CA ILE A 104 -18.18 -9.01 -9.60
C ILE A 104 -18.03 -9.88 -8.34
N ILE A 105 -18.79 -11.00 -8.26
CA ILE A 105 -18.66 -11.95 -7.16
C ILE A 105 -17.25 -12.53 -7.11
N ALA A 106 -16.67 -12.89 -8.23
CA ALA A 106 -15.30 -13.39 -8.30
C ALA A 106 -14.28 -12.33 -7.85
N CYS A 107 -14.43 -11.07 -8.26
CA CYS A 107 -13.60 -9.96 -7.79
C CYS A 107 -13.72 -9.74 -6.27
N LEU A 108 -14.94 -9.85 -5.72
CA LEU A 108 -15.13 -9.82 -4.26
C LEU A 108 -14.37 -10.98 -3.57
N VAL A 109 -14.42 -12.19 -4.14
CA VAL A 109 -13.67 -13.35 -3.64
C VAL A 109 -12.16 -13.09 -3.73
N VAL A 110 -11.65 -12.50 -4.82
CA VAL A 110 -10.23 -12.09 -4.95
C VAL A 110 -9.82 -11.21 -3.78
N GLY A 111 -10.60 -10.16 -3.47
CA GLY A 111 -10.33 -9.27 -2.35
C GLY A 111 -10.41 -9.96 -0.99
N LEU A 112 -11.49 -10.72 -0.73
CA LEU A 112 -11.68 -11.44 0.53
C LEU A 112 -10.59 -12.49 0.80
N THR A 113 -10.01 -13.06 -0.25
CA THR A 113 -8.95 -14.08 -0.15
C THR A 113 -7.56 -13.52 -0.48
N SER A 114 -7.41 -12.21 -0.52
CA SER A 114 -6.12 -11.54 -0.73
C SER A 114 -5.12 -11.91 0.37
N PRO A 115 -3.97 -12.54 0.03
CA PRO A 115 -3.03 -13.02 1.04
C PRO A 115 -2.41 -11.85 1.82
N PRO A 116 -2.32 -11.90 3.17
CA PRO A 116 -1.78 -10.82 3.99
C PRO A 116 -0.23 -10.80 3.99
N ILE A 117 0.38 -10.73 2.79
CA ILE A 117 1.83 -10.83 2.60
C ILE A 117 2.57 -9.70 3.33
N GLN A 118 2.15 -8.46 3.13
CA GLN A 118 2.80 -7.29 3.74
C GLN A 118 2.70 -7.33 5.27
N GLN A 119 1.54 -7.71 5.79
CA GLN A 119 1.30 -7.81 7.22
C GLN A 119 2.21 -8.85 7.86
N VAL A 120 2.34 -10.01 7.21
CA VAL A 120 3.22 -11.09 7.67
C VAL A 120 4.69 -10.70 7.53
N ALA A 121 5.12 -10.16 6.40
CA ALA A 121 6.49 -9.73 6.20
C ALA A 121 6.92 -8.70 7.26
N ARG A 122 6.09 -7.66 7.46
CA ARG A 122 6.37 -6.60 8.46
C ARG A 122 6.33 -7.10 9.90
N ALA A 123 5.50 -8.08 10.22
CA ALA A 123 5.49 -8.70 11.53
C ALA A 123 6.71 -9.60 11.79
N VAL A 124 7.34 -10.11 10.74
CA VAL A 124 8.53 -10.97 10.81
C VAL A 124 9.83 -10.17 10.81
N TYR A 125 9.90 -9.04 10.12
CA TYR A 125 11.11 -8.23 9.99
C TYR A 125 11.88 -8.00 11.30
N PRO A 126 11.23 -7.67 12.44
CA PRO A 126 11.94 -7.48 13.70
C PRO A 126 12.66 -8.73 14.22
N THR A 127 12.32 -9.92 13.73
CA THR A 127 13.00 -11.18 14.12
C THR A 127 14.24 -11.46 13.31
N LEU A 128 14.41 -10.81 12.17
CA LEU A 128 15.53 -11.01 11.23
C LEU A 128 16.69 -10.04 11.47
N ILE A 129 16.42 -8.95 12.20
CA ILE A 129 17.35 -7.83 12.37
C ILE A 129 17.48 -7.40 13.83
N THR A 130 18.52 -6.60 14.09
CA THR A 130 18.67 -5.93 15.39
C THR A 130 17.80 -4.68 15.48
N LYS A 131 17.46 -4.24 16.69
CA LYS A 131 16.62 -3.04 16.92
C LYS A 131 17.14 -1.79 16.18
N ASN A 132 18.47 -1.63 16.09
CA ASN A 132 19.10 -0.48 15.41
C ASN A 132 18.96 -0.53 13.88
N GLN A 133 18.61 -1.68 13.30
CA GLN A 133 18.42 -1.87 11.86
C GLN A 133 16.96 -1.74 11.43
N THR A 134 16.02 -1.63 12.39
CA THR A 134 14.57 -1.63 12.10
C THR A 134 14.18 -0.54 11.10
N SER A 135 14.59 0.70 11.34
CA SER A 135 14.26 1.82 10.44
C SER A 135 14.82 1.63 9.03
N TYR A 136 16.02 1.04 8.90
CA TYR A 136 16.61 0.76 7.58
C TYR A 136 15.82 -0.30 6.81
N LEU A 137 15.39 -1.39 7.47
CA LEU A 137 14.64 -2.45 6.81
C LEU A 137 13.25 -1.98 6.39
N PHE A 138 12.52 -1.28 7.26
CA PHE A 138 11.21 -0.73 6.92
C PHE A 138 11.28 0.39 5.88
N SER A 139 12.35 1.20 5.90
CA SER A 139 12.61 2.18 4.83
C SER A 139 12.85 1.48 3.50
N LEU A 140 13.64 0.42 3.47
CA LEU A 140 13.90 -0.37 2.27
C LEU A 140 12.61 -1.02 1.75
N ASP A 141 11.79 -1.63 2.63
CA ASP A 141 10.49 -2.20 2.26
C ASP A 141 9.56 -1.15 1.63
N ALA A 142 9.41 0.00 2.28
CA ALA A 142 8.57 1.08 1.77
C ALA A 142 9.07 1.61 0.43
N THR A 143 10.38 1.79 0.28
CA THR A 143 11.00 2.29 -0.95
C THR A 143 10.86 1.31 -2.10
N LEU A 144 11.13 0.02 -1.86
CA LEU A 144 10.99 -1.02 -2.88
C LEU A 144 9.53 -1.28 -3.27
N GLN A 145 8.59 -0.98 -2.38
CA GLN A 145 7.16 -1.04 -2.70
C GLN A 145 6.78 -0.08 -3.85
N GLU A 146 7.46 1.07 -3.98
CA GLU A 146 7.20 2.01 -5.08
C GLU A 146 7.43 1.38 -6.45
N LEU A 147 8.37 0.42 -6.55
CA LEU A 147 8.61 -0.31 -7.80
C LEU A 147 7.36 -1.09 -8.25
N LEU A 148 6.55 -1.59 -7.31
CA LEU A 148 5.32 -2.31 -7.62
C LEU A 148 4.27 -1.40 -8.25
N TRP A 149 4.19 -0.15 -7.77
CA TRP A 149 3.26 0.85 -8.29
C TRP A 149 3.69 1.46 -9.63
N VAL A 150 4.99 1.43 -9.94
CA VAL A 150 5.52 1.85 -11.24
C VAL A 150 5.41 0.72 -12.28
N PHE A 151 6.00 -0.44 -11.96
CA PHE A 151 6.13 -1.53 -12.94
C PHE A 151 4.84 -2.37 -13.09
N GLY A 152 4.00 -2.44 -12.05
CA GLY A 152 2.74 -3.19 -12.12
C GLY A 152 1.81 -2.69 -13.22
N PRO A 153 1.41 -1.42 -13.21
CA PRO A 153 0.57 -0.82 -14.25
C PRO A 153 1.18 -0.91 -15.65
N VAL A 154 2.49 -0.64 -15.77
CA VAL A 154 3.20 -0.74 -17.04
C VAL A 154 3.14 -2.16 -17.60
N LEU A 155 3.38 -3.17 -16.78
CA LEU A 155 3.35 -4.55 -17.22
C LEU A 155 1.91 -5.01 -17.55
N ALA A 156 0.91 -4.58 -16.76
CA ALA A 156 -0.49 -4.86 -17.04
C ALA A 156 -0.92 -4.31 -18.41
N THR A 157 -0.58 -3.06 -18.71
CA THR A 157 -0.90 -2.43 -19.99
C THR A 157 -0.11 -3.03 -21.15
N MET A 158 1.17 -3.30 -20.98
CA MET A 158 2.01 -3.93 -22.02
C MET A 158 1.48 -5.31 -22.42
N ILE A 159 1.18 -6.18 -21.44
CA ILE A 159 0.65 -7.52 -21.73
C ILE A 159 -0.73 -7.41 -22.38
N SER A 160 -1.59 -6.49 -21.89
CA SER A 160 -2.92 -6.26 -22.45
C SER A 160 -2.86 -5.80 -23.91
N ALA A 161 -1.95 -4.90 -24.24
CA ALA A 161 -1.80 -4.35 -25.58
C ALA A 161 -1.10 -5.32 -26.55
N THR A 162 -0.11 -6.11 -26.07
CA THR A 162 0.69 -6.99 -26.93
C THR A 162 0.01 -8.33 -27.18
N TYR A 163 -0.67 -8.88 -26.19
CA TYR A 163 -1.28 -10.20 -26.25
C TYR A 163 -2.81 -10.12 -26.10
N SER A 164 -3.28 -9.87 -24.89
CA SER A 164 -4.71 -9.66 -24.57
C SER A 164 -4.89 -9.26 -23.10
N THR A 165 -6.03 -8.66 -22.79
CA THR A 165 -6.41 -8.38 -21.39
C THR A 165 -6.61 -9.66 -20.58
N THR A 166 -7.09 -10.74 -21.22
CA THR A 166 -7.16 -12.09 -20.62
C THR A 166 -5.78 -12.58 -20.21
N ALA A 167 -4.76 -12.43 -21.07
CA ALA A 167 -3.38 -12.82 -20.77
C ALA A 167 -2.81 -12.01 -19.61
N SER A 168 -3.15 -10.71 -19.50
CA SER A 168 -2.72 -9.84 -18.41
C SER A 168 -3.27 -10.32 -17.06
N VAL A 169 -4.56 -10.63 -16.96
CA VAL A 169 -5.19 -11.13 -15.72
C VAL A 169 -4.68 -12.54 -15.40
N ALA A 170 -4.52 -13.42 -16.39
CA ALA A 170 -3.98 -14.76 -16.17
C ALA A 170 -2.52 -14.72 -15.69
N PHE A 171 -1.68 -13.86 -16.30
CA PHE A 171 -0.30 -13.64 -15.85
C PHE A 171 -0.26 -13.13 -14.41
N MET A 172 -1.11 -12.16 -14.07
CA MET A 172 -1.24 -11.65 -12.70
C MET A 172 -1.59 -12.78 -11.71
N ALA A 173 -2.53 -13.66 -12.04
CA ALA A 173 -2.90 -14.82 -11.22
C ALA A 173 -1.72 -15.78 -11.00
N VAL A 174 -0.93 -16.05 -12.05
CA VAL A 174 0.27 -16.89 -11.97
C VAL A 174 1.33 -16.25 -11.07
N VAL A 175 1.63 -14.96 -11.28
CA VAL A 175 2.62 -14.23 -10.47
C VAL A 175 2.19 -14.21 -9.00
N GLN A 176 0.90 -14.02 -8.73
CA GLN A 176 0.36 -14.04 -7.37
C GLN A 176 0.60 -15.38 -6.69
N VAL A 177 0.22 -16.51 -7.30
CA VAL A 177 0.38 -17.82 -6.67
C VAL A 177 1.85 -18.21 -6.56
N VAL A 178 2.66 -18.00 -7.60
CA VAL A 178 4.09 -18.35 -7.59
C VAL A 178 4.85 -17.52 -6.55
N GLY A 179 4.68 -16.19 -6.59
CA GLY A 179 5.36 -15.30 -5.64
C GLY A 179 4.94 -15.57 -4.20
N THR A 180 3.64 -15.82 -3.99
CA THR A 180 3.11 -16.15 -2.65
C THR A 180 3.61 -17.49 -2.14
N GLU A 181 3.69 -18.52 -2.99
CA GLU A 181 4.26 -19.81 -2.61
C GLU A 181 5.77 -19.69 -2.29
N MET A 182 6.52 -18.92 -3.08
CA MET A 182 7.92 -18.63 -2.76
C MET A 182 8.05 -17.95 -1.40
N PHE A 183 7.19 -16.97 -1.09
CA PHE A 183 7.18 -16.30 0.21
C PHE A 183 6.79 -17.26 1.34
N ALA A 184 5.71 -18.02 1.18
CA ALA A 184 5.20 -18.93 2.21
C ALA A 184 6.14 -20.10 2.55
N ARG A 185 6.97 -20.51 1.57
CA ARG A 185 7.97 -21.58 1.74
C ARG A 185 9.31 -21.12 2.29
N ASN A 186 9.53 -19.81 2.45
CA ASN A 186 10.75 -19.36 3.12
C ASN A 186 10.85 -19.96 4.51
N PRO A 187 12.03 -20.49 4.92
CA PRO A 187 12.23 -21.06 6.26
C PRO A 187 11.82 -20.09 7.37
N GLU A 188 12.07 -18.79 7.16
CA GLU A 188 11.77 -17.70 8.08
C GLU A 188 10.24 -17.52 8.27
N ILE A 189 9.45 -17.89 7.28
CA ILE A 189 7.98 -17.82 7.30
C ILE A 189 7.36 -19.17 7.66
N ALA A 190 7.83 -20.24 7.03
CA ALA A 190 7.27 -21.58 7.19
C ALA A 190 7.38 -22.13 8.61
N GLY A 191 8.49 -21.82 9.29
CA GLY A 191 8.76 -22.23 10.67
C GLY A 191 8.13 -21.30 11.73
N LEU A 192 7.53 -20.18 11.31
CA LEU A 192 7.04 -19.18 12.23
C LEU A 192 5.75 -19.62 12.92
N LYS A 193 5.75 -19.56 14.24
CA LYS A 193 4.55 -19.74 15.05
C LYS A 193 4.09 -18.37 15.54
N PHE A 194 3.01 -17.88 14.97
CA PHE A 194 2.36 -16.69 15.50
C PHE A 194 1.70 -17.04 16.84
N PRO A 195 2.09 -16.42 17.95
CA PRO A 195 1.39 -16.62 19.19
C PRO A 195 -0.05 -16.10 19.05
N PRO A 196 -1.05 -16.78 19.64
CA PRO A 196 -2.42 -16.29 19.58
C PRO A 196 -2.49 -14.92 20.27
N SER A 197 -3.15 -13.95 19.64
CA SER A 197 -3.41 -12.68 20.28
C SER A 197 -4.34 -12.89 21.47
N LYS A 198 -3.95 -12.38 22.64
CA LYS A 198 -4.78 -12.37 23.85
C LYS A 198 -5.92 -11.34 23.77
N ARG A 199 -5.91 -10.46 22.78
CA ARG A 199 -6.90 -9.39 22.59
C ARG A 199 -8.06 -9.86 21.73
N ARG A 200 -9.25 -9.28 21.94
CA ARG A 200 -10.39 -9.43 21.01
C ARG A 200 -10.06 -8.72 19.69
N LEU A 201 -10.68 -9.14 18.60
CA LEU A 201 -10.54 -8.47 17.29
C LEU A 201 -10.85 -6.97 17.45
N GLY A 202 -10.02 -6.12 16.86
CA GLY A 202 -10.08 -4.67 17.07
C GLY A 202 -9.48 -4.20 18.41
N GLY A 203 -9.05 -5.12 19.28
CA GLY A 203 -8.42 -4.74 20.55
C GLY A 203 -7.15 -3.90 20.40
N VAL A 204 -6.45 -4.04 19.26
CA VAL A 204 -5.29 -3.20 18.91
C VAL A 204 -5.70 -1.74 18.65
N LEU A 205 -6.93 -1.49 18.18
CA LEU A 205 -7.46 -0.14 17.95
C LEU A 205 -7.67 0.66 19.24
N ARG A 206 -7.70 0.00 20.42
CA ARG A 206 -7.75 0.71 21.69
C ARG A 206 -6.42 1.36 22.09
N LYS A 207 -5.33 0.98 21.42
CA LYS A 207 -4.04 1.62 21.67
C LYS A 207 -3.93 2.94 20.88
N PRO A 208 -3.57 4.06 21.55
CA PRO A 208 -3.46 5.36 20.89
C PRO A 208 -2.58 5.34 19.65
N ILE A 209 -1.49 4.59 19.67
CA ILE A 209 -0.58 4.45 18.51
C ILE A 209 -1.28 3.85 17.28
N THR A 210 -2.20 2.89 17.46
CA THR A 210 -2.93 2.29 16.34
C THR A 210 -3.99 3.25 15.80
N ILE A 211 -4.71 3.95 16.67
CA ILE A 211 -5.65 4.99 16.25
C ILE A 211 -4.92 6.08 15.45
N SER A 212 -3.79 6.53 15.98
CA SER A 212 -2.89 7.47 15.32
C SER A 212 -2.51 6.99 13.91
N ALA A 213 -2.03 5.75 13.81
CA ALA A 213 -1.63 5.13 12.58
C ALA A 213 -2.78 5.05 11.56
N VAL A 214 -3.96 4.62 12.00
CA VAL A 214 -5.17 4.50 11.17
C VAL A 214 -5.62 5.87 10.66
N LEU A 215 -5.72 6.87 11.53
CA LEU A 215 -6.16 8.22 11.17
C LEU A 215 -5.20 8.91 10.19
N ILE A 216 -3.89 8.86 10.48
CA ILE A 216 -2.87 9.46 9.60
C ILE A 216 -2.89 8.76 8.23
N ASN A 217 -2.94 7.43 8.19
CA ASN A 217 -2.95 6.71 6.91
C ASN A 217 -4.26 6.92 6.13
N ALA A 218 -5.41 6.91 6.79
CA ALA A 218 -6.69 7.18 6.12
C ALA A 218 -6.67 8.55 5.43
N THR A 219 -6.29 9.61 6.16
CA THR A 219 -6.30 10.99 5.65
C THR A 219 -5.18 11.24 4.64
N LEU A 220 -3.97 10.71 4.88
CA LEU A 220 -2.85 10.85 3.96
C LEU A 220 -3.15 10.16 2.62
N VAL A 221 -3.67 8.95 2.65
CA VAL A 221 -3.97 8.18 1.44
C VAL A 221 -5.25 8.70 0.76
N ALA A 222 -6.17 9.32 1.51
CA ALA A 222 -7.29 10.07 0.92
C ALA A 222 -6.82 11.27 0.10
N SER A 223 -5.76 11.97 0.56
CA SER A 223 -5.18 13.05 -0.24
C SER A 223 -4.58 12.55 -1.57
N PHE A 224 -4.00 11.34 -1.59
CA PHE A 224 -3.53 10.74 -2.85
C PHE A 224 -4.68 10.39 -3.79
N GLY A 225 -5.75 9.74 -3.29
CA GLY A 225 -6.91 9.44 -4.12
C GLY A 225 -7.54 10.68 -4.75
N ALA A 226 -7.68 11.76 -3.98
CA ALA A 226 -8.17 13.04 -4.48
C ALA A 226 -7.20 13.67 -5.51
N ALA A 227 -5.90 13.60 -5.23
CA ALA A 227 -4.86 14.16 -6.08
C ALA A 227 -4.74 13.43 -7.42
N ASP A 228 -4.88 12.10 -7.44
CA ASP A 228 -4.87 11.30 -8.67
C ASP A 228 -6.02 11.69 -9.58
N VAL A 229 -7.25 11.77 -9.03
CA VAL A 229 -8.44 12.20 -9.79
C VAL A 229 -8.28 13.63 -10.30
N GLY A 230 -7.79 14.55 -9.45
CA GLY A 230 -7.54 15.94 -9.82
C GLY A 230 -6.49 16.07 -10.93
N THR A 231 -5.41 15.30 -10.85
CA THR A 231 -4.35 15.30 -11.87
C THR A 231 -4.89 14.87 -13.24
N VAL A 232 -5.68 13.79 -13.27
CA VAL A 232 -6.31 13.32 -14.52
C VAL A 232 -7.32 14.34 -15.06
N ALA A 233 -8.13 14.93 -14.18
CA ALA A 233 -9.15 15.91 -14.59
C ALA A 233 -8.54 17.20 -15.15
N VAL A 234 -7.42 17.66 -14.58
CA VAL A 234 -6.77 18.91 -14.99
C VAL A 234 -5.87 18.72 -16.21
N LEU A 235 -5.08 17.65 -16.24
CA LEU A 235 -4.03 17.46 -17.25
C LEU A 235 -4.40 16.46 -18.35
N GLY A 236 -5.45 15.68 -18.18
CA GLY A 236 -5.78 14.53 -19.03
C GLY A 236 -4.93 13.29 -18.72
N MET A 237 -5.30 12.15 -19.32
CA MET A 237 -4.75 10.83 -18.97
C MET A 237 -3.24 10.68 -19.24
N GLN A 238 -2.77 11.15 -20.42
CA GLN A 238 -1.36 10.95 -20.80
C GLN A 238 -0.38 11.73 -19.92
N PRO A 239 -0.52 13.06 -19.71
CA PRO A 239 0.35 13.80 -18.82
C PRO A 239 0.23 13.34 -17.35
N ALA A 240 -0.96 12.98 -16.88
CA ALA A 240 -1.19 12.52 -15.52
C ALA A 240 -0.33 11.31 -15.17
N GLY A 241 -0.15 10.35 -16.07
CA GLY A 241 0.70 9.18 -15.84
C GLY A 241 2.16 9.54 -15.57
N ILE A 242 2.70 10.55 -16.28
CA ILE A 242 4.07 11.05 -16.06
C ILE A 242 4.16 11.72 -14.69
N VAL A 243 3.19 12.58 -14.37
CA VAL A 243 3.15 13.32 -13.10
C VAL A 243 3.08 12.35 -11.91
N ILE A 244 2.18 11.37 -11.95
CA ILE A 244 2.06 10.33 -10.91
C ILE A 244 3.35 9.50 -10.82
N GLY A 245 4.02 9.24 -11.94
CA GLY A 245 5.34 8.59 -11.97
C GLY A 245 6.43 9.37 -11.23
N THR A 246 6.39 10.71 -11.26
CA THR A 246 7.37 11.53 -10.53
C THR A 246 7.21 11.47 -9.01
N LEU A 247 6.00 11.24 -8.50
CA LEU A 247 5.79 10.93 -7.08
C LEU A 247 6.59 9.70 -6.66
N SER A 248 6.52 8.62 -7.44
CA SER A 248 7.27 7.40 -7.15
C SER A 248 8.78 7.63 -7.17
N LEU A 249 9.28 8.46 -8.09
CA LEU A 249 10.70 8.86 -8.10
C LEU A 249 11.07 9.66 -6.85
N GLY A 250 10.25 10.63 -6.46
CA GLY A 250 10.42 11.38 -5.21
C GLY A 250 10.39 10.44 -3.99
N SER A 251 9.47 9.47 -3.97
CA SER A 251 9.34 8.50 -2.88
C SER A 251 10.55 7.57 -2.76
N LEU A 252 11.10 7.11 -3.88
CA LEU A 252 12.36 6.36 -3.91
C LEU A 252 13.50 7.17 -3.29
N ILE A 253 13.70 8.41 -3.75
CA ILE A 253 14.75 9.29 -3.25
C ILE A 253 14.55 9.60 -1.75
N GLY A 254 13.32 9.96 -1.36
CA GLY A 254 12.96 10.24 0.02
C GLY A 254 13.16 9.05 0.94
N GLY A 255 12.78 7.87 0.50
CA GLY A 255 12.94 6.61 1.22
C GLY A 255 14.40 6.28 1.52
N PHE A 256 15.26 6.32 0.52
CA PHE A 256 16.69 6.07 0.71
C PHE A 256 17.38 7.17 1.52
N ALA A 257 17.06 8.45 1.26
CA ALA A 257 17.74 9.57 1.90
C ALA A 257 17.30 9.79 3.36
N PHE A 258 16.02 9.62 3.65
CA PHE A 258 15.42 10.05 4.91
C PHE A 258 14.74 8.94 5.72
N GLY A 259 14.32 7.83 5.11
CA GLY A 259 13.53 6.79 5.78
C GLY A 259 14.23 6.19 7.01
N HIS A 260 15.56 6.05 6.96
CA HIS A 260 16.35 5.55 8.09
C HIS A 260 16.55 6.58 9.22
N ARG A 261 16.19 7.86 9.01
CA ARG A 261 16.33 8.95 9.99
C ARG A 261 15.10 9.12 10.89
N ALA A 262 14.13 8.23 10.78
CA ALA A 262 12.88 8.22 11.53
C ALA A 262 13.07 7.76 12.99
N GLN A 263 13.83 8.51 13.80
CA GLN A 263 14.17 8.13 15.18
C GLN A 263 13.46 8.97 16.25
N SER A 264 12.87 10.08 15.87
CA SER A 264 12.16 11.00 16.76
C SER A 264 10.67 10.69 16.81
N LYS A 265 10.02 10.93 17.96
CA LYS A 265 8.55 10.93 18.07
C LYS A 265 7.86 11.88 17.09
N TRP A 266 8.57 12.89 16.59
CA TRP A 266 8.11 13.88 15.60
C TRP A 266 8.37 13.46 14.15
N ALA A 267 9.03 12.32 13.91
CA ALA A 267 9.41 11.91 12.56
C ALA A 267 8.19 11.78 11.62
N MET A 268 7.09 11.22 12.13
CA MET A 268 5.85 11.08 11.37
C MET A 268 5.29 12.44 10.94
N LEU A 269 5.20 13.40 11.87
CA LEU A 269 4.77 14.77 11.57
C LEU A 269 5.66 15.40 10.50
N LYS A 270 6.99 15.28 10.65
CA LYS A 270 7.96 15.85 9.70
C LYS A 270 7.72 15.33 8.27
N PHE A 271 7.59 14.02 8.08
CA PHE A 271 7.48 13.44 6.74
C PHE A 271 6.10 13.68 6.12
N VAL A 272 5.02 13.58 6.90
CA VAL A 272 3.67 13.95 6.44
C VAL A 272 3.61 15.44 6.06
N SER A 273 4.31 16.32 6.81
CA SER A 273 4.39 17.74 6.45
C SER A 273 5.14 17.99 5.15
N ILE A 274 6.19 17.22 4.82
CA ILE A 274 6.86 17.30 3.52
C ILE A 274 5.88 16.97 2.39
N THR A 275 5.12 15.86 2.52
CA THR A 275 4.08 15.49 1.58
C THR A 275 3.03 16.60 1.42
N MET A 276 2.60 17.21 2.55
CA MET A 276 1.63 18.29 2.54
C MET A 276 2.16 19.55 1.84
N VAL A 277 3.43 19.89 2.04
CA VAL A 277 4.06 21.03 1.32
C VAL A 277 3.97 20.83 -0.19
N GLY A 278 4.24 19.61 -0.68
CA GLY A 278 4.09 19.29 -2.10
C GLY A 278 2.64 19.47 -2.60
N PHE A 279 1.65 19.04 -1.84
CA PHE A 279 0.23 19.25 -2.20
C PHE A 279 -0.16 20.75 -2.16
N LEU A 280 0.36 21.53 -1.22
CA LEU A 280 0.11 22.98 -1.18
C LEU A 280 0.79 23.72 -2.32
N MET A 281 1.92 23.26 -2.81
CA MET A 281 2.60 23.87 -3.96
C MET A 281 1.71 23.89 -5.20
N VAL A 282 0.83 22.91 -5.39
CA VAL A 282 -0.08 22.85 -6.55
C VAL A 282 -0.94 24.10 -6.65
N PHE A 283 -1.33 24.72 -5.53
CA PHE A 283 -2.17 25.93 -5.52
C PHE A 283 -1.51 27.17 -6.14
N ALA A 284 -0.18 27.22 -6.22
CA ALA A 284 0.50 28.35 -6.83
C ALA A 284 0.31 28.39 -8.36
N ASN A 285 0.19 27.22 -9.02
CA ASN A 285 -0.13 27.13 -10.44
C ASN A 285 -0.88 25.80 -10.73
N PRO A 286 -2.20 25.77 -10.49
CA PRO A 286 -2.97 24.52 -10.39
C PRO A 286 -3.25 23.83 -11.73
N THR A 287 -2.84 24.43 -12.86
CA THR A 287 -3.07 23.90 -14.23
C THR A 287 -1.77 23.71 -15.01
N ASP A 288 -0.65 24.18 -14.50
CA ASP A 288 0.64 24.08 -15.19
C ASP A 288 1.27 22.67 -14.99
N LEU A 289 1.55 22.00 -16.10
CA LEU A 289 2.09 20.64 -16.11
C LEU A 289 3.43 20.54 -15.35
N VAL A 290 4.35 21.49 -15.62
CA VAL A 290 5.70 21.44 -15.03
C VAL A 290 5.62 21.68 -13.53
N TRP A 291 4.81 22.65 -13.12
CA TRP A 291 4.61 22.98 -11.72
C TRP A 291 3.96 21.85 -10.92
N ILE A 292 2.92 21.24 -11.48
CA ILE A 292 2.26 20.06 -10.87
C ILE A 292 3.25 18.90 -10.77
N THR A 293 4.05 18.66 -11.82
CA THR A 293 5.09 17.60 -11.81
C THR A 293 6.11 17.81 -10.69
N LEU A 294 6.61 19.04 -10.51
CA LEU A 294 7.52 19.39 -9.41
C LEU A 294 6.85 19.23 -8.05
N SER A 295 5.59 19.63 -7.94
CA SER A 295 4.80 19.47 -6.71
C SER A 295 4.67 18.00 -6.32
N TRP A 296 4.33 17.11 -7.27
CA TRP A 296 4.22 15.67 -7.06
C TRP A 296 5.56 15.02 -6.69
N PHE A 297 6.67 15.49 -7.26
CA PHE A 297 8.00 15.06 -6.83
C PHE A 297 8.26 15.38 -5.35
N VAL A 298 7.90 16.59 -4.90
CA VAL A 298 8.02 17.00 -3.49
C VAL A 298 7.09 16.18 -2.60
N VAL A 299 5.84 15.94 -3.03
CA VAL A 299 4.92 14.99 -2.35
C VAL A 299 5.61 13.66 -2.11
N GLY A 300 6.23 13.11 -3.14
CA GLY A 300 6.92 11.82 -3.09
C GLY A 300 8.01 11.76 -2.02
N LEU A 301 8.81 12.81 -1.85
CA LEU A 301 9.91 12.83 -0.87
C LEU A 301 9.48 12.49 0.57
N GLY A 302 8.22 12.73 0.92
CA GLY A 302 7.66 12.40 2.23
C GLY A 302 7.01 11.02 2.33
N VAL A 303 6.62 10.38 1.20
CA VAL A 303 5.76 9.18 1.17
C VAL A 303 6.43 7.96 1.80
N ALA A 304 7.51 7.45 1.19
CA ALA A 304 8.19 6.26 1.71
C ALA A 304 8.73 6.46 3.14
N PRO A 305 9.30 7.62 3.53
CA PRO A 305 9.68 7.86 4.91
C PRO A 305 8.50 7.84 5.89
N SER A 306 7.31 8.35 5.50
CA SER A 306 6.09 8.29 6.32
C SER A 306 5.67 6.86 6.58
N PHE A 307 5.56 6.04 5.53
CA PHE A 307 5.16 4.64 5.66
C PHE A 307 6.21 3.80 6.42
N ALA A 308 7.51 4.04 6.21
CA ALA A 308 8.59 3.39 6.95
C ALA A 308 8.53 3.73 8.44
N THR A 309 8.32 5.01 8.77
CA THR A 309 8.17 5.48 10.15
C THR A 309 6.98 4.82 10.84
N MET A 310 5.83 4.81 10.18
CA MET A 310 4.61 4.17 10.66
C MET A 310 4.82 2.69 10.95
N ALA A 311 5.38 1.97 9.97
CA ALA A 311 5.65 0.54 10.11
C ALA A 311 6.61 0.24 11.26
N SER A 312 7.67 1.05 11.41
CA SER A 312 8.62 0.93 12.51
C SER A 312 7.99 1.18 13.88
N MET A 313 7.12 2.19 14.00
CA MET A 313 6.40 2.50 15.24
C MET A 313 5.48 1.36 15.67
N ILE A 314 4.74 0.76 14.75
CA ILE A 314 3.90 -0.41 15.03
C ILE A 314 4.75 -1.60 15.46
N ALA A 315 5.85 -1.88 14.75
CA ALA A 315 6.73 -3.01 15.03
C ALA A 315 7.33 -2.97 16.44
N VAL A 316 7.68 -1.77 16.95
CA VAL A 316 8.23 -1.64 18.32
C VAL A 316 7.15 -1.59 19.41
N SER A 317 5.89 -1.33 19.05
CA SER A 317 4.78 -1.17 19.99
C SER A 317 4.02 -2.46 20.29
N PHE A 318 4.16 -3.48 19.44
CA PHE A 318 3.39 -4.72 19.48
C PHE A 318 4.25 -5.96 19.27
N GLY A 319 3.79 -7.11 19.80
CA GLY A 319 4.28 -8.42 19.38
C GLY A 319 3.73 -8.81 17.99
N GLN A 320 4.29 -9.88 17.42
CA GLN A 320 4.03 -10.29 16.03
C GLN A 320 2.55 -10.37 15.63
N ALA A 321 1.73 -11.05 16.46
CA ALA A 321 0.30 -11.24 16.14
C ALA A 321 -0.48 -9.93 16.16
N ASP A 322 -0.24 -9.09 17.18
CA ASP A 322 -0.90 -7.79 17.31
C ASP A 322 -0.39 -6.80 16.25
N SER A 323 0.90 -6.87 15.88
CA SER A 323 1.46 -6.08 14.76
C SER A 323 0.80 -6.42 13.44
N ALA A 324 0.62 -7.71 13.12
CA ALA A 324 -0.04 -8.15 11.89
C ALA A 324 -1.48 -7.64 11.81
N GLU A 325 -2.22 -7.70 12.93
CA GLU A 325 -3.58 -7.14 13.01
C GLU A 325 -3.58 -5.61 12.83
N ALA A 326 -2.65 -4.89 13.49
CA ALA A 326 -2.52 -3.44 13.36
C ALA A 326 -2.21 -3.03 11.92
N TYR A 327 -1.31 -3.74 11.23
CA TYR A 327 -1.04 -3.50 9.82
C TYR A 327 -2.26 -3.80 8.94
N GLY A 328 -3.07 -4.81 9.29
CA GLY A 328 -4.33 -5.08 8.61
C GLY A 328 -5.31 -3.89 8.70
N TRP A 329 -5.49 -3.32 9.88
CA TRP A 329 -6.33 -2.13 10.08
C TRP A 329 -5.80 -0.89 9.36
N ILE A 330 -4.47 -0.70 9.34
CA ILE A 330 -3.82 0.38 8.59
C ILE A 330 -4.08 0.21 7.09
N ASN A 331 -3.94 -1.01 6.56
CA ASN A 331 -4.23 -1.29 5.15
C ASN A 331 -5.70 -1.02 4.79
N THR A 332 -6.64 -1.43 5.65
CA THR A 332 -8.06 -1.09 5.49
C THR A 332 -8.27 0.42 5.44
N ALA A 333 -7.63 1.16 6.35
CA ALA A 333 -7.70 2.62 6.40
C ALA A 333 -7.13 3.29 5.13
N GLN A 334 -6.04 2.74 4.57
CA GLN A 334 -5.47 3.20 3.30
C GLN A 334 -6.44 3.00 2.14
N LEU A 335 -7.02 1.80 2.00
CA LEU A 335 -7.96 1.48 0.92
C LEU A 335 -9.22 2.36 0.98
N LEU A 336 -9.83 2.46 2.15
CA LEU A 336 -11.02 3.30 2.37
C LEU A 336 -10.68 4.79 2.21
N GLY A 337 -9.52 5.22 2.68
CA GLY A 337 -9.03 6.57 2.52
C GLY A 337 -8.89 6.94 1.05
N TYR A 338 -8.14 6.15 0.28
CA TYR A 338 -7.94 6.38 -1.15
C TYR A 338 -9.27 6.48 -1.90
N SER A 339 -10.14 5.48 -1.74
CA SER A 339 -11.44 5.44 -2.41
C SER A 339 -12.33 6.61 -1.99
N GLY A 340 -12.36 6.96 -0.70
CA GLY A 340 -13.12 8.08 -0.18
C GLY A 340 -12.63 9.43 -0.71
N GLY A 341 -11.32 9.64 -0.72
CA GLY A 341 -10.69 10.85 -1.28
C GLY A 341 -10.97 11.02 -2.77
N ALA A 342 -10.80 9.95 -3.54
CA ALA A 342 -11.10 9.93 -4.97
C ALA A 342 -12.59 10.22 -5.26
N ALA A 343 -13.50 9.59 -4.51
CA ALA A 343 -14.94 9.80 -4.68
C ALA A 343 -15.36 11.24 -4.35
N ILE A 344 -14.87 11.80 -3.24
CA ILE A 344 -15.17 13.18 -2.84
C ILE A 344 -14.63 14.15 -3.90
N ALA A 345 -13.40 13.94 -4.38
CA ALA A 345 -12.83 14.77 -5.44
C ALA A 345 -13.66 14.69 -6.74
N GLY A 346 -14.07 13.49 -7.15
CA GLY A 346 -14.91 13.28 -8.31
C GLY A 346 -16.25 14.04 -8.20
N ILE A 347 -16.96 13.91 -7.08
CA ILE A 347 -18.22 14.63 -6.83
C ILE A 347 -18.02 16.15 -6.91
N ILE A 348 -16.91 16.66 -6.36
CA ILE A 348 -16.65 18.10 -6.38
C ILE A 348 -16.32 18.58 -7.80
N ILE A 349 -15.53 17.82 -8.56
CA ILE A 349 -15.23 18.14 -9.97
C ILE A 349 -16.50 18.20 -10.82
N ASP A 350 -17.38 17.21 -10.69
CA ASP A 350 -18.61 17.12 -11.46
C ASP A 350 -19.58 18.29 -11.19
N ASN A 351 -19.52 18.87 -10.00
CA ASN A 351 -20.41 19.97 -9.60
C ASN A 351 -19.75 21.36 -9.64
N THR A 352 -18.44 21.46 -9.96
CA THR A 352 -17.73 22.75 -9.94
C THR A 352 -16.77 22.90 -11.13
N PHE A 353 -15.47 22.75 -10.91
CA PHE A 353 -14.42 22.85 -11.93
C PHE A 353 -13.27 21.88 -11.62
N HIS A 354 -12.51 21.48 -12.64
CA HIS A 354 -11.52 20.40 -12.54
C HIS A 354 -10.48 20.60 -11.43
N ALA A 355 -9.94 21.83 -11.32
CA ALA A 355 -8.94 22.13 -10.28
C ALA A 355 -9.51 22.16 -8.86
N ALA A 356 -10.82 22.04 -8.67
CA ALA A 356 -11.43 21.98 -7.34
C ALA A 356 -11.03 20.73 -6.54
N ALA A 357 -10.56 19.68 -7.20
CA ALA A 357 -9.98 18.50 -6.55
C ALA A 357 -8.80 18.83 -5.63
N TRP A 358 -8.04 19.89 -5.94
CA TRP A 358 -6.92 20.32 -5.12
C TRP A 358 -7.35 20.78 -3.72
N TYR A 359 -8.56 21.32 -3.55
CA TYR A 359 -9.08 21.67 -2.23
C TYR A 359 -9.34 20.42 -1.38
N VAL A 360 -9.85 19.34 -1.99
CA VAL A 360 -10.02 18.04 -1.31
C VAL A 360 -8.66 17.47 -0.92
N THR A 361 -7.70 17.46 -1.85
CA THR A 361 -6.33 17.03 -1.62
C THR A 361 -5.70 17.80 -0.46
N GLY A 362 -5.81 19.12 -0.47
CA GLY A 362 -5.29 20.00 0.57
C GLY A 362 -5.96 19.75 1.92
N ALA A 363 -7.28 19.67 1.95
CA ALA A 363 -8.05 19.43 3.20
C ALA A 363 -7.66 18.08 3.84
N MET A 364 -7.58 17.01 3.05
CA MET A 364 -7.17 15.69 3.54
C MET A 364 -5.71 15.66 3.98
N GLY A 365 -4.81 16.35 3.27
CA GLY A 365 -3.42 16.51 3.65
C GLY A 365 -3.25 17.30 4.96
N VAL A 366 -4.00 18.39 5.15
CA VAL A 366 -4.06 19.14 6.43
C VAL A 366 -4.56 18.23 7.55
N ALA A 367 -5.62 17.45 7.31
CA ALA A 367 -6.14 16.51 8.29
C ALA A 367 -5.09 15.45 8.68
N ALA A 368 -4.25 14.99 7.74
CA ALA A 368 -3.14 14.08 8.01
C ALA A 368 -2.06 14.74 8.89
N VAL A 369 -1.68 15.99 8.61
CA VAL A 369 -0.71 16.76 9.41
C VAL A 369 -1.26 16.99 10.82
N LEU A 370 -2.52 17.43 10.95
CA LEU A 370 -3.16 17.62 12.26
C LEU A 370 -3.24 16.32 13.04
N SER A 371 -3.62 15.22 12.39
CA SER A 371 -3.62 13.89 13.00
C SER A 371 -2.23 13.50 13.51
N ALA A 372 -1.17 13.74 12.73
CA ALA A 372 0.20 13.48 13.12
C ALA A 372 0.67 14.39 14.28
N LEU A 373 0.26 15.65 14.29
CA LEU A 373 0.59 16.60 15.35
C LEU A 373 -0.06 16.21 16.68
N PHE A 374 -1.40 16.02 16.70
CA PHE A 374 -2.12 15.69 17.93
C PHE A 374 -1.76 14.32 18.50
N THR A 375 -1.33 13.41 17.65
CA THR A 375 -0.96 12.05 18.07
C THR A 375 0.53 11.85 18.32
N ALA A 376 1.38 12.84 18.04
CA ALA A 376 2.84 12.75 18.22
C ALA A 376 3.27 12.37 19.64
N LYS A 377 2.49 12.78 20.65
CA LYS A 377 2.73 12.42 22.07
C LYS A 377 2.61 10.91 22.37
N PHE A 378 1.91 10.17 21.53
CA PHE A 378 1.71 8.72 21.66
C PHE A 378 2.72 7.90 20.88
N ASN A 379 3.54 8.55 20.06
CA ASN A 379 4.54 7.86 19.24
C ASN A 379 5.69 7.37 20.11
N PRO A 380 6.10 6.10 19.97
CA PRO A 380 7.28 5.60 20.65
C PRO A 380 8.54 6.28 20.11
N GLU A 381 9.53 6.48 20.99
CA GLU A 381 10.87 6.81 20.52
C GLU A 381 11.49 5.54 19.91
N LEU A 382 11.87 5.66 18.65
CA LEU A 382 12.59 4.58 17.97
C LEU A 382 14.05 4.58 18.46
N PRO A 383 14.72 3.40 18.54
CA PRO A 383 16.07 3.29 19.01
C PRO A 383 17.00 4.28 18.32
N LYS A 384 17.66 5.13 19.11
CA LYS A 384 18.64 6.08 18.59
C LYS A 384 19.85 5.30 18.07
N ARG A 385 20.47 5.89 17.06
CA ARG A 385 21.76 5.45 16.53
C ARG A 385 22.76 5.50 17.69
N GLU A 386 23.25 4.37 18.14
CA GLU A 386 24.42 4.38 19.02
C GLU A 386 25.54 5.09 18.24
N LYS A 387 25.94 6.26 18.75
CA LYS A 387 27.19 6.91 18.37
C LYS A 387 28.28 6.07 19.00
N ASN A 388 28.62 4.93 18.44
CA ASN A 388 29.80 4.19 18.84
C ASN A 388 30.96 4.64 17.97
N ALA A 389 31.79 5.01 18.65
CA ALA A 389 33.20 5.07 18.85
C ALA A 389 34.00 4.44 17.70
#